data_615f57c5357ad92e742b735d8f25a162
#
_entry.id   615f57c5357ad92e742b735d8f25a162
#
_cell.length_a   1.000
_cell.length_b   1.000
_cell.length_c   1.000
_cell.angle_alpha   90.00
_cell.angle_beta   90.00
_cell.angle_gamma   90.00
#
_symmetry.space_group_name_H-M   'P 1'
#
loop_
_entity.id
_entity.type
_entity.pdbx_description
1 polymer ?
#
loop_
_entity_poly.entity_id
_entity_poly.type
_entity_poly.pdbx_seq_one_letter_code
_entity_poly.pdbx_strand_id
1 'polypeptide(L)'
;MARQMRAAALILGFTVLAGCDNPFPPGAMVRGTWGANNAGLLADDTSAHVHIGCTYGDIHQPIVLDMNSRFDVVGEHNITAHPVDLGIIHPARFTGSIDGRTMTLTVTLTDTAVTLGPVVLTFEKEPGIVNCPICFGKRATRNRSAR
;
A
#
# COMPACT_ATOMS: atom_id res chain seq x y z
N MET A 1 27.82 24.34 68.73
CA MET A 1 28.34 23.52 67.60
C MET A 1 27.17 22.93 66.84
N ALA A 2 26.71 23.55 65.78
CA ALA A 2 25.57 23.09 64.99
C ALA A 2 26.09 22.48 63.68
N ARG A 3 25.88 21.17 63.52
CA ARG A 3 26.23 20.41 62.30
C ARG A 3 25.10 20.59 61.28
N GLN A 4 25.36 21.28 60.19
CA GLN A 4 24.48 21.36 59.03
C GLN A 4 24.63 20.08 58.20
N MET A 5 23.54 19.28 58.14
CA MET A 5 23.39 18.17 57.19
C MET A 5 22.95 18.76 55.82
N ARG A 6 23.79 18.66 54.82
CA ARG A 6 23.47 18.96 53.42
C ARG A 6 22.82 17.73 52.83
N ALA A 7 21.53 17.82 52.52
CA ALA A 7 20.82 16.82 51.75
C ALA A 7 21.13 17.04 50.24
N ALA A 8 21.81 16.06 49.65
CA ALA A 8 22.01 16.02 48.20
C ALA A 8 20.79 15.37 47.56
N ALA A 9 20.00 16.14 46.81
CA ALA A 9 18.90 15.63 46.03
C ALA A 9 19.46 15.03 44.71
N LEU A 10 19.39 13.71 44.57
CA LEU A 10 19.66 13.01 43.31
C LEU A 10 18.43 13.19 42.40
N ILE A 11 18.57 14.00 41.37
CA ILE A 11 17.57 14.09 40.28
C ILE A 11 17.87 12.94 39.30
N LEU A 12 17.09 11.86 39.37
CA LEU A 12 17.09 10.82 38.35
C LEU A 12 16.42 11.40 37.09
N GLY A 13 17.24 11.77 36.10
CA GLY A 13 16.75 12.16 34.79
C GLY A 13 16.18 10.94 34.06
N PHE A 14 14.85 10.89 33.89
CA PHE A 14 14.17 9.89 33.07
C PHE A 14 14.31 10.33 31.59
N THR A 15 15.31 9.79 30.90
CA THR A 15 15.41 9.94 29.42
C THR A 15 14.36 9.06 28.78
N VAL A 16 13.25 9.67 28.36
CA VAL A 16 12.28 9.03 27.49
C VAL A 16 12.94 8.87 26.12
N LEU A 17 13.39 7.65 25.79
CA LEU A 17 13.75 7.27 24.44
C LEU A 17 12.46 7.25 23.62
N ALA A 18 12.19 8.31 22.87
CA ALA A 18 11.19 8.30 21.81
C ALA A 18 11.71 7.35 20.71
N GLY A 19 11.40 6.06 20.84
CA GLY A 19 11.59 5.11 19.76
C GLY A 19 10.70 5.56 18.59
N CYS A 20 11.28 5.78 17.42
CA CYS A 20 10.50 5.88 16.19
C CYS A 20 9.81 4.53 16.01
N ASP A 21 8.50 4.48 16.24
CA ASP A 21 7.70 3.29 16.00
C ASP A 21 7.71 3.00 14.48
N ASN A 22 8.59 2.09 14.06
CA ASN A 22 8.54 1.51 12.74
C ASN A 22 7.54 0.34 12.77
N PRO A 23 6.33 0.48 12.23
CA PRO A 23 5.31 -0.57 12.26
C PRO A 23 5.69 -1.79 11.41
N PHE A 24 6.67 -1.64 10.52
CA PHE A 24 7.12 -2.69 9.61
C PHE A 24 8.64 -2.90 9.69
N PRO A 25 9.15 -3.52 10.76
CA PRO A 25 10.56 -3.88 10.85
C PRO A 25 10.94 -4.94 9.81
N PRO A 26 12.24 -5.15 9.53
CA PRO A 26 12.70 -6.26 8.70
C PRO A 26 12.10 -7.60 9.14
N GLY A 27 11.65 -8.40 8.18
CA GLY A 27 10.94 -9.67 8.43
C GLY A 27 9.46 -9.51 8.76
N ALA A 28 8.94 -8.29 8.89
CA ALA A 28 7.52 -8.08 9.13
C ALA A 28 6.67 -8.44 7.90
N MET A 29 5.46 -8.87 8.18
CA MET A 29 4.42 -9.05 7.16
C MET A 29 3.74 -7.72 6.89
N VAL A 30 3.63 -7.36 5.63
CA VAL A 30 2.93 -6.13 5.19
C VAL A 30 1.43 -6.35 5.30
N ARG A 31 0.75 -5.46 6.00
CA ARG A 31 -0.70 -5.50 6.22
C ARG A 31 -1.31 -4.11 6.15
N GLY A 32 -2.64 -4.08 6.07
CA GLY A 32 -3.44 -2.86 6.16
C GLY A 32 -3.56 -2.10 4.86
N THR A 33 -4.05 -0.87 4.98
CA THR A 33 -4.35 0.01 3.85
C THR A 33 -3.19 0.97 3.61
N TRP A 34 -2.76 1.02 2.35
CA TRP A 34 -1.72 1.90 1.87
C TRP A 34 -2.26 2.73 0.71
N GLY A 35 -2.21 4.04 0.80
CA GLY A 35 -2.85 4.89 -0.17
C GLY A 35 -2.00 6.07 -0.65
N ALA A 36 -2.29 6.47 -1.89
CA ALA A 36 -1.79 7.69 -2.52
C ALA A 36 -2.85 8.27 -3.45
N ASN A 37 -2.56 9.40 -4.07
CA ASN A 37 -3.36 9.87 -5.18
C ASN A 37 -3.19 8.92 -6.36
N ASN A 38 -4.31 8.31 -6.79
CA ASN A 38 -4.38 7.40 -7.94
C ASN A 38 -3.58 6.09 -7.78
N ALA A 39 -3.30 5.67 -6.54
CA ALA A 39 -2.69 4.38 -6.26
C ALA A 39 -3.06 3.89 -4.85
N GLY A 40 -3.07 2.57 -4.66
CA GLY A 40 -3.31 1.96 -3.36
C GLY A 40 -2.95 0.49 -3.33
N LEU A 41 -2.74 0.01 -2.11
CA LEU A 41 -2.55 -1.40 -1.80
C LEU A 41 -3.31 -1.71 -0.51
N LEU A 42 -4.08 -2.80 -0.55
CA LEU A 42 -4.73 -3.39 0.62
C LEU A 42 -4.16 -4.79 0.83
N ALA A 43 -3.49 -5.02 1.95
CA ALA A 43 -2.85 -6.30 2.25
C ALA A 43 -3.38 -6.92 3.53
N ASP A 44 -3.47 -8.25 3.53
CA ASP A 44 -3.74 -9.08 4.70
C ASP A 44 -2.68 -10.18 4.87
N ASP A 45 -2.96 -11.18 5.70
CA ASP A 45 -2.04 -12.28 6.01
C ASP A 45 -1.83 -13.26 4.86
N THR A 46 -2.64 -13.20 3.82
CA THR A 46 -2.72 -14.20 2.76
C THR A 46 -2.59 -13.62 1.37
N SER A 47 -2.94 -12.34 1.20
CA SER A 47 -3.07 -11.72 -0.11
C SER A 47 -2.89 -10.20 -0.06
N ALA A 48 -2.78 -9.60 -1.23
CA ALA A 48 -2.91 -8.16 -1.36
C ALA A 48 -3.57 -7.78 -2.69
N HIS A 49 -4.34 -6.70 -2.66
CA HIS A 49 -4.97 -6.09 -3.82
C HIS A 49 -4.33 -4.73 -4.08
N VAL A 50 -3.98 -4.47 -5.33
CA VAL A 50 -3.22 -3.29 -5.76
C VAL A 50 -3.98 -2.53 -6.83
N HIS A 51 -4.03 -1.21 -6.70
CA HIS A 51 -4.44 -0.30 -7.77
C HIS A 51 -3.32 0.67 -8.13
N ILE A 52 -3.07 0.85 -9.42
CA ILE A 52 -2.22 1.93 -9.95
C ILE A 52 -2.96 2.56 -11.13
N GLY A 53 -3.40 3.81 -10.96
CA GLY A 53 -4.29 4.43 -11.92
C GLY A 53 -5.62 3.67 -12.04
N CYS A 54 -6.02 3.39 -13.27
CA CYS A 54 -7.23 2.62 -13.58
C CYS A 54 -6.92 1.14 -13.84
N THR A 55 -5.80 0.64 -13.35
CA THR A 55 -5.40 -0.77 -13.45
C THR A 55 -5.41 -1.41 -12.06
N TYR A 56 -5.55 -2.72 -11.99
CA TYR A 56 -5.55 -3.43 -10.72
C TYR A 56 -4.86 -4.78 -10.83
N GLY A 57 -4.43 -5.29 -9.70
CA GLY A 57 -3.77 -6.59 -9.61
C GLY A 57 -3.89 -7.23 -8.23
N ASP A 58 -3.64 -8.52 -8.20
CA ASP A 58 -3.75 -9.34 -7.01
C ASP A 58 -2.48 -10.15 -6.75
N ILE A 59 -2.10 -10.19 -5.48
CA ILE A 59 -0.99 -10.98 -4.95
C ILE A 59 -1.62 -12.06 -4.08
N HIS A 60 -1.48 -13.34 -4.46
CA HIS A 60 -2.11 -14.48 -3.78
C HIS A 60 -1.20 -15.12 -2.73
N GLN A 61 -0.35 -14.33 -2.10
CA GLN A 61 0.56 -14.76 -1.04
C GLN A 61 0.84 -13.61 -0.07
N PRO A 62 1.29 -13.90 1.16
CA PRO A 62 1.73 -12.87 2.08
C PRO A 62 2.90 -12.05 1.50
N ILE A 63 2.89 -10.76 1.75
CA ILE A 63 4.04 -9.90 1.46
C ILE A 63 4.90 -9.83 2.72
N VAL A 64 6.09 -10.41 2.68
CA VAL A 64 7.04 -10.42 3.81
C VAL A 64 8.27 -9.59 3.43
N LEU A 65 8.68 -8.70 4.33
CA LEU A 65 9.87 -7.87 4.14
C LEU A 65 11.15 -8.68 4.39
N ASP A 66 12.14 -8.44 3.55
CA ASP A 66 13.51 -8.95 3.78
C ASP A 66 14.23 -8.12 4.87
N MET A 67 15.50 -8.46 5.13
CA MET A 67 16.34 -7.74 6.11
C MET A 67 16.67 -6.30 5.72
N ASN A 68 16.40 -5.90 4.46
CA ASN A 68 16.58 -4.55 3.96
C ASN A 68 15.23 -3.79 3.82
N SER A 69 14.17 -4.29 4.47
CA SER A 69 12.80 -3.76 4.38
C SER A 69 12.27 -3.70 2.93
N ARG A 70 12.64 -4.68 2.10
CA ARG A 70 12.19 -4.82 0.71
C ARG A 70 11.33 -6.06 0.56
N PHE A 71 10.51 -6.06 -0.46
CA PHE A 71 9.73 -7.22 -0.87
C PHE A 71 9.81 -7.41 -2.37
N ASP A 72 9.60 -8.66 -2.79
CA ASP A 72 9.60 -9.09 -4.17
C ASP A 72 8.71 -10.32 -4.28
N VAL A 73 7.50 -10.13 -4.79
CA VAL A 73 6.46 -11.15 -4.84
C VAL A 73 5.82 -11.21 -6.21
N VAL A 74 5.31 -12.40 -6.56
CA VAL A 74 4.60 -12.61 -7.82
C VAL A 74 3.09 -12.53 -7.61
N GLY A 75 2.39 -12.19 -8.68
CA GLY A 75 0.94 -12.11 -8.72
C GLY A 75 0.47 -11.87 -10.14
N GLU A 76 -0.65 -11.21 -10.27
CA GLU A 76 -1.25 -10.90 -11.56
C GLU A 76 -1.74 -9.45 -11.61
N HIS A 77 -1.81 -8.86 -12.82
CA HIS A 77 -2.23 -7.49 -12.99
C HIS A 77 -3.00 -7.29 -14.30
N ASN A 78 -4.11 -6.56 -14.22
CA ASN A 78 -4.94 -6.18 -15.35
C ASN A 78 -4.67 -4.73 -15.73
N ILE A 79 -4.09 -4.52 -16.91
CA ILE A 79 -3.85 -3.18 -17.46
C ILE A 79 -4.97 -2.73 -18.43
N THR A 80 -5.94 -3.60 -18.67
CA THR A 80 -7.04 -3.38 -19.62
C THR A 80 -8.38 -3.09 -18.90
N ALA A 81 -8.33 -2.74 -17.61
CA ALA A 81 -9.51 -2.47 -16.82
C ALA A 81 -10.28 -1.18 -17.23
N HIS A 82 -9.69 -0.37 -18.10
CA HIS A 82 -10.25 0.92 -18.51
C HIS A 82 -10.11 1.14 -20.03
N PRO A 83 -11.08 1.77 -20.72
CA PRO A 83 -12.39 2.27 -20.26
C PRO A 83 -13.44 1.17 -20.08
N VAL A 84 -13.16 -0.03 -20.55
CA VAL A 84 -13.98 -1.25 -20.39
C VAL A 84 -13.03 -2.35 -19.92
N ASP A 85 -13.38 -3.01 -18.83
CA ASP A 85 -12.60 -4.15 -18.36
C ASP A 85 -12.73 -5.32 -19.35
N LEU A 86 -11.64 -5.66 -20.00
CA LEU A 86 -11.54 -6.78 -20.93
C LEU A 86 -11.21 -8.10 -20.24
N GLY A 87 -10.93 -8.06 -18.93
CA GLY A 87 -10.56 -9.24 -18.13
C GLY A 87 -9.22 -9.86 -18.54
N ILE A 88 -8.35 -9.10 -19.21
CA ILE A 88 -7.03 -9.60 -19.62
C ILE A 88 -6.07 -9.50 -18.45
N ILE A 89 -5.71 -10.63 -17.91
CA ILE A 89 -4.81 -10.74 -16.76
C ILE A 89 -3.41 -11.11 -17.25
N HIS A 90 -2.41 -10.37 -16.78
CA HIS A 90 -0.99 -10.61 -17.05
C HIS A 90 -0.28 -11.09 -15.80
N PRO A 91 0.64 -12.07 -15.89
CA PRO A 91 1.51 -12.39 -14.78
C PRO A 91 2.39 -11.18 -14.45
N ALA A 92 2.52 -10.88 -13.16
CA ALA A 92 3.20 -9.67 -12.70
C ALA A 92 4.12 -9.95 -11.52
N ARG A 93 5.14 -9.10 -11.39
CA ARG A 93 6.07 -9.06 -10.27
C ARG A 93 5.91 -7.73 -9.55
N PHE A 94 5.68 -7.79 -8.26
CA PHE A 94 5.49 -6.65 -7.38
C PHE A 94 6.74 -6.49 -6.53
N THR A 95 7.45 -5.40 -6.71
CA THR A 95 8.67 -5.09 -5.97
C THR A 95 8.53 -3.78 -5.23
N GLY A 96 9.14 -3.69 -4.05
CA GLY A 96 9.09 -2.45 -3.30
C GLY A 96 9.93 -2.45 -2.05
N SER A 97 9.86 -1.33 -1.33
CA SER A 97 10.50 -1.15 -0.04
C SER A 97 9.62 -0.32 0.89
N ILE A 98 9.79 -0.53 2.19
CA ILE A 98 9.09 0.24 3.22
C ILE A 98 10.12 0.95 4.10
N ASP A 99 9.89 2.26 4.29
CA ASP A 99 10.60 3.09 5.23
C ASP A 99 9.59 3.75 6.18
N GLY A 100 9.54 3.29 7.43
CA GLY A 100 8.55 3.69 8.41
C GLY A 100 7.12 3.45 7.93
N ARG A 101 6.42 4.52 7.60
CA ARG A 101 5.02 4.49 7.11
C ARG A 101 4.90 4.75 5.60
N THR A 102 6.01 4.70 4.88
CA THR A 102 6.07 4.98 3.44
C THR A 102 6.50 3.74 2.68
N MET A 103 5.71 3.34 1.69
CA MET A 103 6.03 2.25 0.77
C MET A 103 6.31 2.81 -0.62
N THR A 104 7.37 2.34 -1.26
CA THR A 104 7.60 2.49 -2.70
C THR A 104 7.25 1.18 -3.38
N LEU A 105 6.37 1.21 -4.38
CA LEU A 105 5.88 0.03 -5.09
C LEU A 105 6.07 0.17 -6.59
N THR A 106 6.55 -0.89 -7.23
CA THR A 106 6.65 -1.05 -8.69
C THR A 106 6.03 -2.37 -9.10
N VAL A 107 5.25 -2.35 -10.18
CA VAL A 107 4.64 -3.54 -10.78
C VAL A 107 5.21 -3.73 -12.18
N THR A 108 5.79 -4.89 -12.47
CA THR A 108 6.35 -5.25 -13.78
C THR A 108 5.60 -6.46 -14.32
N LEU A 109 4.99 -6.33 -15.49
CA LEU A 109 4.38 -7.47 -16.17
C LEU A 109 5.50 -8.35 -16.73
N THR A 110 5.42 -9.67 -16.52
CA THR A 110 6.52 -10.58 -16.85
C THR A 110 6.42 -11.16 -18.26
N ASP A 111 5.27 -11.01 -18.89
CA ASP A 111 4.99 -11.45 -20.27
C ASP A 111 5.02 -10.31 -21.29
N THR A 112 5.18 -9.08 -20.82
CA THR A 112 5.25 -7.88 -21.66
C THR A 112 6.37 -6.95 -21.15
N ALA A 113 6.67 -5.88 -21.88
CA ALA A 113 7.65 -4.88 -21.46
C ALA A 113 7.03 -3.72 -20.64
N VAL A 114 5.89 -3.96 -19.98
CA VAL A 114 5.17 -2.92 -19.24
C VAL A 114 5.61 -2.90 -17.77
N THR A 115 5.95 -1.71 -17.29
CA THR A 115 6.22 -1.44 -15.88
C THR A 115 5.37 -0.26 -15.42
N LEU A 116 4.69 -0.41 -14.28
CA LEU A 116 3.86 0.59 -13.63
C LEU A 116 4.55 1.07 -12.36
N GLY A 117 4.55 2.36 -12.13
CA GLY A 117 5.25 2.96 -10.99
C GLY A 117 6.67 3.44 -11.33
N PRO A 118 7.54 3.69 -10.32
CA PRO A 118 7.25 3.53 -8.91
C PRO A 118 6.16 4.47 -8.39
N VAL A 119 5.31 3.98 -7.50
CA VAL A 119 4.34 4.79 -6.76
C VAL A 119 4.72 4.82 -5.27
N VAL A 120 4.44 5.94 -4.62
CA VAL A 120 4.71 6.11 -3.19
C VAL A 120 3.40 6.10 -2.44
N LEU A 121 3.22 5.13 -1.55
CA LEU A 121 2.02 4.91 -0.75
C LEU A 121 2.31 5.23 0.72
N THR A 122 1.29 5.70 1.43
CA THR A 122 1.36 5.98 2.87
C THR A 122 0.48 5.00 3.63
N PHE A 123 1.00 4.43 4.71
CA PHE A 123 0.27 3.52 5.59
C PHE A 123 -0.91 4.21 6.28
N GLU A 124 -2.05 3.50 6.39
CA GLU A 124 -3.32 4.00 6.95
C GLU A 124 -3.91 5.21 6.21
N LYS A 125 -3.52 5.41 4.96
CA LYS A 125 -4.13 6.38 4.06
C LYS A 125 -5.02 5.66 3.07
N GLU A 126 -6.25 6.16 2.89
CA GLU A 126 -7.16 5.65 1.88
C GLU A 126 -6.65 5.94 0.46
N PRO A 127 -6.74 4.98 -0.47
CA PRO A 127 -6.41 5.19 -1.87
C PRO A 127 -7.35 6.21 -2.51
N GLY A 128 -6.80 7.27 -3.09
CA GLY A 128 -7.55 8.23 -3.87
C GLY A 128 -7.60 7.82 -5.33
N ILE A 129 -8.50 6.90 -5.70
CA ILE A 129 -8.68 6.50 -7.10
C ILE A 129 -9.49 7.57 -7.81
N VAL A 130 -8.83 8.43 -8.56
CA VAL A 130 -9.46 9.54 -9.29
C VAL A 130 -9.35 9.33 -10.79
N ASN A 131 -10.44 9.67 -11.51
CA ASN A 131 -10.49 9.75 -12.97
C ASN A 131 -10.30 8.43 -13.76
N CYS A 132 -10.87 7.33 -13.27
CA CYS A 132 -11.15 6.20 -14.14
C CYS A 132 -12.52 6.42 -14.77
N PRO A 133 -12.64 7.01 -15.99
CA PRO A 133 -13.91 7.16 -16.65
C PRO A 133 -14.44 5.77 -17.00
N ILE A 134 -15.40 5.31 -16.20
CA ILE A 134 -16.17 4.11 -16.50
C ILE A 134 -17.17 4.50 -17.57
N CYS A 135 -17.19 3.80 -18.70
CA CYS A 135 -18.29 3.91 -19.65
C CYS A 135 -19.53 3.30 -18.99
N PHE A 136 -20.29 4.11 -18.25
CA PHE A 136 -21.65 3.72 -17.88
C PHE A 136 -22.44 3.57 -19.17
N GLY A 137 -22.73 2.35 -19.57
CA GLY A 137 -23.69 2.09 -20.63
C GLY A 137 -24.97 2.84 -20.30
N LYS A 138 -25.40 3.77 -21.18
CA LYS A 138 -26.68 4.43 -21.05
C LYS A 138 -27.72 3.35 -20.83
N ARG A 139 -28.31 3.27 -19.63
CA ARG A 139 -29.51 2.50 -19.39
C ARG A 139 -30.49 3.00 -20.44
N ALA A 140 -30.80 2.15 -21.43
CA ALA A 140 -31.90 2.41 -22.35
C ALA A 140 -33.14 2.64 -21.48
N THR A 141 -33.57 3.87 -21.37
CA THR A 141 -34.89 4.21 -20.80
C THR A 141 -35.91 3.56 -21.69
N ARG A 142 -36.40 2.38 -21.25
CA ARG A 142 -37.53 1.69 -21.87
C ARG A 142 -38.73 2.60 -21.69
N ASN A 143 -39.01 3.40 -22.72
CA ASN A 143 -40.17 4.22 -22.79
C ASN A 143 -41.40 3.29 -22.79
N ARG A 144 -42.04 3.12 -21.62
CA ARG A 144 -43.39 2.54 -21.57
C ARG A 144 -44.35 3.63 -22.01
N SER A 145 -44.56 3.72 -23.33
CA SER A 145 -45.74 4.40 -23.85
C SER A 145 -46.94 3.60 -23.44
N ALA A 146 -47.78 4.23 -22.65
CA ALA A 146 -49.10 3.76 -22.24
C ALA A 146 -49.98 3.51 -23.46
N ARG A 147 -50.75 2.46 -23.36
CA ARG A 147 -52.09 2.33 -23.95
C ARG A 147 -53.09 2.24 -22.83
#